data_eb56eca537e12c5be2d687d043da437b
#
_entry.id   eb56eca537e12c5be2d687d043da437b
#
_cell.length_a   1.000
_cell.length_b   1.000
_cell.length_c   1.000
_cell.angle_alpha   90.00
_cell.angle_beta   90.00
_cell.angle_gamma   90.00
#
_symmetry.space_group_name_H-M   'P 1'
#
loop_
_entity.id
_entity.type
_entity.pdbx_description
1 polymer ?
#
loop_
_entity_poly.entity_id
_entity_poly.type
_entity_poly.pdbx_seq_one_letter_code
_entity_poly.pdbx_strand_id
1 'polypeptide(L)'
;MVIFAIDPGNVYSAFAVVGDDYTIYYKEKCKNDELLEWIKTFKVDRVVIERVASYGMPVGREVFDTCEWIGRFTQVSMDLSLPVEYIFRSEEKMAICHNPHAGDANIRRALIDRFAKHDLKNGKGTKKAPDYFYGFKADMWAAFAVAYTYIEKTKERVI
;
A
#
# COMPACT_ATOMS: atom_id res chain seq x y z
N MET A 1 -8.79 -13.45 -3.44
CA MET A 1 -9.15 -12.08 -2.96
C MET A 1 -8.23 -11.08 -3.64
N VAL A 2 -8.79 -9.98 -4.11
CA VAL A 2 -8.04 -8.87 -4.73
C VAL A 2 -8.23 -7.62 -3.88
N ILE A 3 -7.12 -6.95 -3.56
CA ILE A 3 -7.07 -5.82 -2.63
C ILE A 3 -6.67 -4.55 -3.39
N PHE A 4 -7.39 -3.46 -3.15
CA PHE A 4 -6.99 -2.11 -3.55
C PHE A 4 -6.34 -1.44 -2.35
N ALA A 5 -5.02 -1.34 -2.34
CA ALA A 5 -4.25 -0.81 -1.22
C ALA A 5 -3.80 0.62 -1.49
N ILE A 6 -3.95 1.51 -0.52
CA ILE A 6 -3.69 2.94 -0.65
C ILE A 6 -2.67 3.40 0.40
N ASP A 7 -1.61 4.07 -0.08
CA ASP A 7 -0.74 4.94 0.72
C ASP A 7 -1.21 6.39 0.52
N PRO A 8 -1.97 6.97 1.47
CA PRO A 8 -2.60 8.26 1.28
C PRO A 8 -1.63 9.42 1.53
N GLY A 9 -1.80 10.49 0.76
CA GLY A 9 -1.12 11.77 0.95
C GLY A 9 -2.09 12.94 0.89
N ASN A 10 -1.58 14.15 1.12
CA ASN A 10 -2.40 15.36 1.16
C ASN A 10 -2.84 15.86 -0.24
N VAL A 11 -2.07 15.58 -1.27
CA VAL A 11 -2.36 15.97 -2.67
C VAL A 11 -2.28 14.77 -3.60
N TYR A 12 -1.22 13.98 -3.47
CA TYR A 12 -0.99 12.75 -4.21
C TYR A 12 -1.09 11.56 -3.28
N SER A 13 -1.59 10.46 -3.79
CA SER A 13 -1.57 9.16 -3.11
C SER A 13 -1.08 8.09 -4.07
N ALA A 14 -0.51 7.04 -3.52
CA ALA A 14 -0.15 5.86 -4.29
C ALA A 14 -1.13 4.73 -3.99
N PHE A 15 -1.35 3.86 -4.97
CA PHE A 15 -2.15 2.66 -4.79
C PHE A 15 -1.54 1.47 -5.52
N ALA A 16 -1.89 0.29 -5.07
CA ALA A 16 -1.56 -0.96 -5.71
C ALA A 16 -2.77 -1.91 -5.65
N VAL A 17 -3.03 -2.59 -6.76
CA VAL A 17 -4.04 -3.63 -6.84
C VAL A 17 -3.32 -4.98 -6.79
N VAL A 18 -3.54 -5.74 -5.73
CA VAL A 18 -2.74 -6.93 -5.41
C VAL A 18 -3.65 -8.08 -5.01
N GLY A 19 -3.39 -9.26 -5.57
CA GLY A 19 -4.04 -10.50 -5.17
C GLY A 19 -3.44 -11.07 -3.87
N ASP A 20 -4.18 -11.92 -3.17
CA ASP A 20 -3.70 -12.60 -1.95
C ASP A 20 -2.61 -13.65 -2.23
N ASP A 21 -2.36 -13.96 -3.50
CA ASP A 21 -1.20 -14.70 -3.99
C ASP A 21 0.01 -13.79 -4.30
N TYR A 22 -0.08 -12.50 -3.96
CA TYR A 22 0.91 -11.44 -4.24
C TYR A 22 1.06 -11.07 -5.72
N THR A 23 0.15 -11.46 -6.59
CA THR A 23 0.12 -10.96 -7.96
C THR A 23 -0.18 -9.47 -7.97
N ILE A 24 0.68 -8.66 -8.61
CA ILE A 24 0.47 -7.23 -8.78
C ILE A 24 -0.26 -6.99 -10.10
N TYR A 25 -1.52 -6.56 -10.02
CA TYR A 25 -2.34 -6.27 -11.20
C TYR A 25 -2.11 -4.85 -11.72
N TYR A 26 -1.93 -3.89 -10.81
CA TYR A 26 -1.71 -2.49 -11.16
C TYR A 26 -1.07 -1.72 -10.00
N LYS A 27 -0.38 -0.63 -10.30
CA LYS A 27 0.17 0.30 -9.31
C LYS A 27 0.34 1.67 -9.96
N GLU A 28 0.07 2.72 -9.20
CA GLU A 28 0.23 4.10 -9.66
C GLU A 28 0.36 5.07 -8.47
N LYS A 29 0.99 6.20 -8.72
CA LYS A 29 0.91 7.40 -7.88
C LYS A 29 0.21 8.48 -8.70
N CYS A 30 -0.87 9.03 -8.17
CA CYS A 30 -1.71 10.00 -8.87
C CYS A 30 -2.27 11.05 -7.90
N LYS A 31 -2.92 12.06 -8.45
CA LYS A 31 -3.67 13.02 -7.63
C LYS A 31 -4.83 12.33 -6.93
N ASN A 32 -5.17 12.83 -5.74
CA ASN A 32 -6.20 12.22 -4.91
C ASN A 32 -7.58 12.16 -5.55
N ASP A 33 -7.97 13.18 -6.34
CA ASP A 33 -9.23 13.16 -7.09
C ASP A 33 -9.23 12.08 -8.19
N GLU A 34 -8.11 11.84 -8.85
CA GLU A 34 -7.96 10.75 -9.81
C GLU A 34 -8.06 9.38 -9.14
N LEU A 35 -7.52 9.26 -7.92
CA LEU A 35 -7.58 7.99 -7.19
C LEU A 35 -9.03 7.59 -6.84
N LEU A 36 -9.90 8.55 -6.56
CA LEU A 36 -11.34 8.29 -6.38
C LEU A 36 -11.95 7.58 -7.60
N GLU A 37 -11.54 7.96 -8.81
CA GLU A 37 -12.01 7.31 -10.04
C GLU A 37 -11.38 5.92 -10.23
N TRP A 38 -10.11 5.75 -9.85
CA TRP A 38 -9.45 4.45 -9.90
C TRP A 38 -10.12 3.40 -9.02
N ILE A 39 -10.57 3.77 -7.82
CA ILE A 39 -11.31 2.85 -6.93
C ILE A 39 -12.55 2.28 -7.63
N LYS A 40 -13.25 3.10 -8.44
CA LYS A 40 -14.44 2.69 -9.18
C LYS A 40 -14.13 1.80 -10.38
N THR A 41 -12.90 1.85 -10.89
CA THR A 41 -12.50 1.19 -12.14
C THR A 41 -12.18 -0.29 -11.94
N PHE A 42 -11.51 -0.63 -10.83
CA PHE A 42 -11.05 -2.01 -10.60
C PHE A 42 -12.11 -2.84 -9.89
N LYS A 43 -12.26 -4.08 -10.35
CA LYS A 43 -13.04 -5.08 -9.64
C LYS A 43 -12.18 -5.67 -8.52
N VAL A 44 -12.41 -5.25 -7.30
CA VAL A 44 -11.67 -5.69 -6.12
C VAL A 44 -12.63 -6.17 -5.03
N ASP A 45 -12.12 -6.92 -4.07
CA ASP A 45 -12.91 -7.47 -2.97
C ASP A 45 -12.93 -6.55 -1.75
N ARG A 46 -11.91 -5.70 -1.60
CA ARG A 46 -11.83 -4.72 -0.51
C ARG A 46 -10.81 -3.62 -0.78
N VAL A 47 -10.94 -2.56 -0.01
CA VAL A 47 -9.98 -1.44 0.01
C VAL A 47 -9.26 -1.46 1.35
N VAL A 48 -7.93 -1.31 1.34
CA VAL A 48 -7.09 -1.24 2.52
C VAL A 48 -6.30 0.06 2.47
N ILE A 49 -6.37 0.87 3.51
CA ILE A 49 -5.78 2.21 3.55
C ILE A 49 -4.79 2.29 4.71
N GLU A 50 -3.58 2.81 4.45
CA GLU A 50 -2.70 3.19 5.54
C GLU A 50 -3.32 4.33 6.33
N ARG A 51 -3.46 4.13 7.63
CA ARG A 51 -4.05 5.13 8.53
C ARG A 51 -2.96 5.91 9.24
N VAL A 52 -3.11 7.22 9.25
CA VAL A 52 -2.20 8.12 9.94
C VAL A 52 -2.38 8.01 11.45
N ALA A 53 -1.26 8.03 12.19
CA ALA A 53 -1.25 8.12 13.64
C ALA A 53 -0.20 9.13 14.09
N SER A 54 -0.50 9.89 15.13
CA SER A 54 0.41 10.91 15.67
C SER A 54 1.46 10.34 16.61
N TYR A 55 1.20 9.17 17.18
CA TYR A 55 2.04 8.57 18.25
C TYR A 55 2.35 9.54 19.39
N GLY A 56 1.39 10.45 19.72
CA GLY A 56 1.55 11.47 20.74
C GLY A 56 2.37 12.69 20.30
N MET A 57 2.80 12.77 19.04
CA MET A 57 3.56 13.90 18.50
C MET A 57 2.63 14.94 17.86
N PRO A 58 2.99 16.23 17.87
CA PRO A 58 2.26 17.25 17.11
C PRO A 58 2.24 16.92 15.63
N VAL A 59 1.10 17.17 14.98
CA VAL A 59 0.93 16.96 13.54
C VAL A 59 0.58 18.28 12.85
N GLY A 60 1.09 18.46 11.64
CA GLY A 60 0.87 19.64 10.83
C GLY A 60 -0.37 19.54 9.95
N ARG A 61 -0.62 20.63 9.20
CA ARG A 61 -1.75 20.75 8.27
C ARG A 61 -1.82 19.62 7.27
N GLU A 62 -0.69 19.17 6.72
CA GLU A 62 -0.64 18.11 5.72
C GLU A 62 -1.23 16.80 6.23
N VAL A 63 -1.06 16.51 7.51
CA VAL A 63 -1.64 15.31 8.14
C VAL A 63 -3.16 15.42 8.21
N PHE A 64 -3.68 16.59 8.57
CA PHE A 64 -5.14 16.82 8.59
C PHE A 64 -5.74 16.70 7.18
N ASP A 65 -5.10 17.29 6.18
CA ASP A 65 -5.53 17.17 4.78
C ASP A 65 -5.52 15.70 4.32
N THR A 66 -4.50 14.95 4.69
CA THR A 66 -4.42 13.51 4.41
C THR A 66 -5.57 12.74 5.07
N CYS A 67 -5.90 13.05 6.32
CA CYS A 67 -7.02 12.44 7.03
C CYS A 67 -8.36 12.70 6.34
N GLU A 68 -8.57 13.89 5.80
CA GLU A 68 -9.76 14.22 5.02
C GLU A 68 -9.86 13.34 3.76
N TRP A 69 -8.74 13.12 3.07
CA TRP A 69 -8.72 12.25 1.90
C TRP A 69 -8.93 10.78 2.26
N ILE A 70 -8.37 10.31 3.37
CA ILE A 70 -8.66 8.95 3.88
C ILE A 70 -10.18 8.78 4.07
N GLY A 71 -10.85 9.77 4.64
CA GLY A 71 -12.30 9.75 4.78
C GLY A 71 -13.04 9.70 3.45
N ARG A 72 -12.60 10.45 2.43
CA ARG A 72 -13.19 10.43 1.09
C ARG A 72 -12.98 9.09 0.39
N PHE A 73 -11.78 8.52 0.46
CA PHE A 73 -11.50 7.18 -0.08
C PHE A 73 -12.37 6.12 0.59
N THR A 74 -12.51 6.22 1.91
CA THR A 74 -13.39 5.34 2.69
C THR A 74 -14.84 5.45 2.23
N GLN A 75 -15.36 6.67 2.10
CA GLN A 75 -16.76 6.88 1.72
C GLN A 75 -17.06 6.36 0.31
N VAL A 76 -16.21 6.65 -0.66
CA VAL A 76 -16.37 6.13 -2.03
C VAL A 76 -16.36 4.60 -2.03
N SER A 77 -15.48 3.98 -1.27
CA SER A 77 -15.40 2.52 -1.15
C SER A 77 -16.69 1.95 -0.55
N MET A 78 -17.21 2.57 0.51
CA MET A 78 -18.48 2.17 1.14
C MET A 78 -19.67 2.32 0.19
N ASP A 79 -19.72 3.39 -0.59
CA ASP A 79 -20.76 3.62 -1.61
C ASP A 79 -20.74 2.54 -2.70
N LEU A 80 -19.59 1.95 -2.96
CA LEU A 80 -19.42 0.80 -3.87
C LEU A 80 -19.65 -0.56 -3.18
N SER A 81 -20.08 -0.55 -1.93
CA SER A 81 -20.26 -1.75 -1.09
C SER A 81 -18.97 -2.56 -0.89
N LEU A 82 -17.82 -1.89 -0.92
CA LEU A 82 -16.52 -2.50 -0.66
C LEU A 82 -16.18 -2.40 0.83
N PRO A 83 -15.82 -3.51 1.49
CA PRO A 83 -15.26 -3.45 2.84
C PRO A 83 -13.98 -2.60 2.85
N VAL A 84 -13.83 -1.76 3.88
CA VAL A 84 -12.65 -0.93 4.09
C VAL A 84 -11.95 -1.36 5.36
N GLU A 85 -10.64 -1.57 5.29
CA GLU A 85 -9.81 -1.84 6.44
C GLU A 85 -8.60 -0.89 6.47
N TYR A 86 -8.01 -0.75 7.65
CA TYR A 86 -6.90 0.18 7.87
C TYR A 86 -5.69 -0.55 8.42
N ILE A 87 -4.52 -0.11 7.97
CA ILE A 87 -3.21 -0.60 8.43
C ILE A 87 -2.41 0.60 8.93
N PHE A 88 -1.81 0.47 10.10
CA PHE A 88 -0.88 1.47 10.62
C PHE A 88 0.55 1.18 10.18
N ARG A 89 1.34 2.23 10.06
CA ARG A 89 2.76 2.12 9.70
C ARG A 89 3.53 1.19 10.64
N SER A 90 3.19 1.19 11.91
CA SER A 90 3.79 0.28 12.91
C SER A 90 3.52 -1.19 12.59
N GLU A 91 2.36 -1.50 12.04
CA GLU A 91 2.01 -2.87 11.64
C GLU A 91 2.83 -3.31 10.41
N GLU A 92 3.07 -2.41 9.45
CA GLU A 92 3.92 -2.69 8.31
C GLU A 92 5.35 -3.01 8.73
N LYS A 93 5.93 -2.20 9.62
CA LYS A 93 7.27 -2.42 10.15
C LYS A 93 7.41 -3.79 10.82
N MET A 94 6.43 -4.18 11.59
CA MET A 94 6.43 -5.48 12.27
C MET A 94 6.19 -6.65 11.30
N ALA A 95 5.23 -6.54 10.40
CA ALA A 95 4.90 -7.61 9.45
C ALA A 95 6.03 -7.87 8.44
N ILE A 96 6.71 -6.80 7.99
CA ILE A 96 7.72 -6.90 6.93
C ILE A 96 9.11 -7.09 7.49
N CYS A 97 9.49 -6.32 8.52
CA CYS A 97 10.87 -6.28 9.04
C CYS A 97 11.02 -6.91 10.43
N HIS A 98 9.93 -7.24 11.11
CA HIS A 98 9.94 -7.70 12.51
C HIS A 98 10.68 -6.75 13.45
N ASN A 99 10.64 -5.44 13.14
CA ASN A 99 11.38 -4.41 13.84
C ASN A 99 10.57 -3.10 13.86
N PRO A 100 10.15 -2.61 15.06
CA PRO A 100 9.36 -1.38 15.15
C PRO A 100 10.12 -0.11 14.76
N HIS A 101 11.46 -0.19 14.67
CA HIS A 101 12.33 0.93 14.28
C HIS A 101 12.72 0.92 12.79
N ALA A 102 12.18 0.00 12.00
CA ALA A 102 12.45 -0.07 10.58
C ALA A 102 12.04 1.21 9.85
N GLY A 103 12.86 1.66 8.92
CA GLY A 103 12.56 2.77 8.00
C GLY A 103 12.10 2.26 6.63
N ASP A 104 11.80 3.20 5.73
CA ASP A 104 11.35 2.90 4.37
C ASP A 104 12.37 2.07 3.59
N ALA A 105 13.66 2.37 3.76
CA ALA A 105 14.73 1.63 3.10
C ALA A 105 14.78 0.17 3.58
N ASN A 106 14.54 -0.08 4.87
CA ASN A 106 14.50 -1.43 5.44
C ASN A 106 13.29 -2.22 4.89
N ILE A 107 12.14 -1.58 4.80
CA ILE A 107 10.91 -2.18 4.25
C ILE A 107 11.13 -2.56 2.79
N ARG A 108 11.66 -1.62 1.99
CA ARG A 108 11.98 -1.88 0.58
C ARG A 108 12.95 -3.03 0.43
N ARG A 109 14.02 -3.04 1.21
CA ARG A 109 15.04 -4.10 1.18
C ARG A 109 14.42 -5.46 1.49
N ALA A 110 13.61 -5.54 2.52
CA ALA A 110 12.94 -6.79 2.92
C ALA A 110 11.99 -7.31 1.83
N LEU A 111 11.25 -6.41 1.18
CA LEU A 111 10.35 -6.78 0.08
C LEU A 111 11.13 -7.26 -1.15
N ILE A 112 12.23 -6.59 -1.52
CA ILE A 112 13.10 -7.03 -2.61
C ILE A 112 13.67 -8.41 -2.32
N ASP A 113 14.21 -8.64 -1.12
CA ASP A 113 14.77 -9.93 -0.71
C ASP A 113 13.75 -11.07 -0.79
N ARG A 114 12.48 -10.77 -0.58
CA ARG A 114 11.40 -11.75 -0.59
C ARG A 114 10.87 -12.08 -1.98
N PHE A 115 10.75 -11.09 -2.86
CA PHE A 115 10.04 -11.23 -4.13
C PHE A 115 10.92 -11.16 -5.39
N ALA A 116 12.08 -10.51 -5.34
CA ALA A 116 12.96 -10.41 -6.50
C ALA A 116 13.48 -11.79 -6.91
N LYS A 117 13.49 -12.04 -8.22
CA LYS A 117 13.92 -13.31 -8.80
C LYS A 117 15.36 -13.27 -9.32
N HIS A 118 15.77 -12.18 -9.95
CA HIS A 118 17.09 -12.03 -10.54
C HIS A 118 17.77 -10.70 -10.25
N ASP A 119 17.02 -9.58 -10.14
CA ASP A 119 17.57 -8.28 -9.74
C ASP A 119 17.52 -8.16 -8.21
N LEU A 120 18.44 -8.81 -7.53
CA LEU A 120 18.48 -8.86 -6.07
C LEU A 120 18.85 -7.51 -5.43
N LYS A 121 19.35 -6.56 -6.22
CA LYS A 121 19.69 -5.23 -5.73
C LYS A 121 18.50 -4.29 -5.70
N ASN A 122 17.78 -4.16 -6.80
CA ASN A 122 16.70 -3.20 -6.97
C ASN A 122 15.31 -3.85 -7.07
N GLY A 123 15.24 -5.12 -7.38
CA GLY A 123 13.98 -5.86 -7.52
C GLY A 123 13.20 -5.56 -8.78
N LYS A 124 13.68 -4.65 -9.63
CA LYS A 124 12.93 -4.12 -10.78
C LYS A 124 13.29 -4.81 -12.11
N GLY A 125 14.54 -5.22 -12.26
CA GLY A 125 15.04 -5.67 -13.54
C GLY A 125 15.09 -4.54 -14.57
N THR A 126 14.99 -4.91 -15.85
CA THR A 126 15.00 -3.99 -16.99
C THR A 126 13.75 -4.22 -17.86
N LYS A 127 13.51 -3.33 -18.84
CA LYS A 127 12.40 -3.50 -19.79
C LYS A 127 12.50 -4.82 -20.57
N LYS A 128 13.72 -5.29 -20.89
CA LYS A 128 13.94 -6.55 -21.58
C LYS A 128 13.82 -7.78 -20.67
N ALA A 129 14.16 -7.61 -19.39
CA ALA A 129 14.10 -8.66 -18.37
C ALA A 129 13.52 -8.08 -17.07
N PRO A 130 12.20 -7.84 -17.03
CA PRO A 130 11.56 -7.27 -15.84
C PRO A 130 11.61 -8.26 -14.67
N ASP A 131 11.78 -7.73 -13.45
CA ASP A 131 11.63 -8.49 -12.22
C ASP A 131 10.31 -8.11 -11.52
N TYR A 132 10.07 -8.68 -10.37
CA TYR A 132 8.80 -8.56 -9.65
C TYR A 132 8.33 -7.12 -9.43
N PHE A 133 9.26 -6.20 -9.08
CA PHE A 133 8.97 -4.78 -8.85
C PHE A 133 9.22 -3.89 -10.07
N TYR A 134 9.19 -4.43 -11.27
CA TYR A 134 9.35 -3.63 -12.46
C TYR A 134 8.32 -2.48 -12.51
N GLY A 135 8.80 -1.27 -12.81
CA GLY A 135 7.96 -0.07 -12.85
C GLY A 135 7.67 0.59 -11.51
N PHE A 136 8.12 0.00 -10.40
CA PHE A 136 7.94 0.60 -9.08
C PHE A 136 8.80 1.84 -8.91
N LYS A 137 8.19 2.89 -8.37
CA LYS A 137 8.86 4.15 -8.02
C LYS A 137 8.10 4.85 -6.90
N ALA A 138 8.80 5.71 -6.14
CA ALA A 138 8.22 6.54 -5.08
C ALA A 138 7.33 5.73 -4.11
N ASP A 139 6.15 6.26 -3.81
CA ASP A 139 5.24 5.70 -2.79
C ASP A 139 4.48 4.44 -3.26
N MET A 140 4.70 3.97 -4.49
CA MET A 140 4.17 2.67 -4.91
C MET A 140 4.67 1.55 -4.01
N TRP A 141 5.89 1.65 -3.50
CA TRP A 141 6.44 0.72 -2.51
C TRP A 141 5.64 0.72 -1.21
N ALA A 142 5.24 1.90 -0.75
CA ALA A 142 4.41 2.04 0.45
C ALA A 142 3.03 1.43 0.24
N ALA A 143 2.39 1.67 -0.89
CA ALA A 143 1.10 1.06 -1.22
C ALA A 143 1.17 -0.47 -1.26
N PHE A 144 2.24 -1.03 -1.84
CA PHE A 144 2.46 -2.47 -1.84
C PHE A 144 2.69 -2.99 -0.41
N ALA A 145 3.41 -2.26 0.43
CA ALA A 145 3.62 -2.62 1.83
C ALA A 145 2.30 -2.71 2.61
N VAL A 146 1.36 -1.83 2.34
CA VAL A 146 0.00 -1.89 2.92
C VAL A 146 -0.70 -3.19 2.51
N ALA A 147 -0.69 -3.51 1.21
CA ALA A 147 -1.29 -4.74 0.70
C ALA A 147 -0.65 -5.99 1.32
N TYR A 148 0.68 -6.05 1.32
CA TYR A 148 1.45 -7.14 1.89
C TYR A 148 1.09 -7.38 3.36
N THR A 149 1.12 -6.33 4.16
CA THR A 149 0.83 -6.40 5.60
C THR A 149 -0.59 -6.92 5.85
N TYR A 150 -1.55 -6.44 5.08
CA TYR A 150 -2.93 -6.91 5.19
C TYR A 150 -3.06 -8.40 4.85
N ILE A 151 -2.42 -8.85 3.77
CA ILE A 151 -2.44 -10.26 3.35
C ILE A 151 -1.85 -11.15 4.45
N GLU A 152 -0.70 -10.78 5.01
CA GLU A 152 -0.06 -11.55 6.08
C GLU A 152 -0.95 -11.64 7.32
N LYS A 153 -1.53 -10.52 7.76
CA LYS A 153 -2.45 -10.50 8.89
C LYS A 153 -3.69 -11.38 8.67
N THR A 154 -4.18 -11.43 7.44
CA THR A 154 -5.34 -12.26 7.10
C THR A 154 -4.99 -13.75 7.17
N LYS A 155 -3.80 -14.12 6.72
CA LYS A 155 -3.31 -15.50 6.80
C LYS A 155 -3.14 -15.96 8.25
N GLU A 156 -2.60 -15.10 9.12
CA GLU A 156 -2.44 -15.39 10.55
C GLU A 156 -3.78 -15.61 11.26
N ARG A 157 -4.84 -14.90 10.84
CA ARG A 157 -6.18 -15.06 11.45
C ARG A 157 -6.89 -16.38 11.10
N VAL A 158 -6.44 -17.07 10.07
CA VAL A 158 -7.03 -18.34 9.59
C VAL A 158 -6.43 -19.57 10.30
N ILE A 159 -5.33 -19.40 11.02
CA ILE A 159 -4.68 -20.44 11.81
C ILE A 159 -5.23 -20.43 13.24
#